data_bf0c44fb0eb60729a9a8f140c1913a57
#
_entry.id   bf0c44fb0eb60729a9a8f140c1913a57
#
_cell.length_a   1.000
_cell.length_b   1.000
_cell.length_c   1.000
_cell.angle_alpha   90.00
_cell.angle_beta   90.00
_cell.angle_gamma   90.00
#
_symmetry.space_group_name_H-M   'P 1'
#
loop_
_entity.id
_entity.type
_entity.pdbx_description
1 polymer ?
#
loop_
_entity_poly.entity_id
_entity_poly.type
_entity_poly.pdbx_seq_one_letter_code
_entity_poly.pdbx_strand_id
1 'polypeptide(L)'
;DETVVTNGHQQPWPALASLLDSYTSGVVKVFGESNAAGEGGTTGGGETGGSGEGGSTGGSTGGTTEGGSTVTPIEGTVLVTFTDSKPSSSIVTVSGNYATNKGTATIDGTSYSTCVKMESATNISVTVDKKVTMTLYFSSADSKTNAKIDGKKPAEVNAVIDSTAKTMTVTLDAGSHTITKQDTCNLFGIKLVPVKE
;
A
#
# COMPACT_ATOMS: atom_id res chain seq x y z
N ASP A 1 41.15 -38.59 14.94
CA ASP A 1 39.73 -38.77 15.31
C ASP A 1 38.91 -37.68 14.65
N GLU A 2 38.53 -37.97 13.41
CA GLU A 2 37.77 -37.05 12.54
C GLU A 2 36.26 -37.32 12.56
N THR A 3 35.68 -37.54 13.69
CA THR A 3 34.26 -37.88 13.74
C THR A 3 33.34 -36.76 14.19
N VAL A 4 33.84 -35.56 14.36
CA VAL A 4 33.02 -34.48 14.99
C VAL A 4 32.41 -33.52 13.97
N VAL A 5 32.83 -33.53 12.70
CA VAL A 5 32.42 -32.47 11.76
C VAL A 5 31.24 -32.85 10.85
N THR A 6 30.87 -34.10 10.77
CA THR A 6 29.86 -34.56 9.80
C THR A 6 28.42 -34.55 10.29
N ASN A 7 28.16 -34.42 11.56
CA ASN A 7 26.78 -34.46 12.07
C ASN A 7 26.10 -33.10 12.29
N GLY A 8 26.82 -31.99 12.16
CA GLY A 8 26.26 -30.67 12.34
C GLY A 8 25.58 -30.08 11.10
N HIS A 9 25.83 -30.60 9.93
CA HIS A 9 25.36 -30.01 8.67
C HIS A 9 24.12 -30.67 8.06
N GLN A 10 23.65 -31.78 8.61
CA GLN A 10 22.48 -32.45 8.03
C GLN A 10 21.12 -32.06 8.60
N GLN A 11 21.09 -31.30 9.69
CA GLN A 11 19.82 -30.91 10.34
C GLN A 11 19.09 -29.73 9.72
N PRO A 12 19.74 -28.70 9.18
CA PRO A 12 19.03 -27.55 8.65
C PRO A 12 18.48 -27.72 7.22
N TRP A 13 19.05 -28.64 6.41
CA TRP A 13 18.66 -28.78 5.00
C TRP A 13 17.24 -29.27 4.75
N PRO A 14 16.72 -30.29 5.47
CA PRO A 14 15.34 -30.71 5.29
C PRO A 14 14.32 -29.66 5.67
N ALA A 15 14.61 -28.86 6.69
CA ALA A 15 13.72 -27.79 7.12
C ALA A 15 13.69 -26.62 6.10
N LEU A 16 14.83 -26.32 5.49
CA LEU A 16 14.90 -25.30 4.43
C LEU A 16 14.22 -25.75 3.13
N ALA A 17 14.37 -27.01 2.75
CA ALA A 17 13.69 -27.58 1.59
C ALA A 17 12.16 -27.56 1.78
N SER A 18 11.69 -27.96 2.96
CA SER A 18 10.27 -27.94 3.30
C SER A 18 9.69 -26.51 3.33
N LEU A 19 10.46 -25.55 3.78
CA LEU A 19 10.05 -24.14 3.77
C LEU A 19 9.98 -23.61 2.34
N LEU A 20 10.92 -23.99 1.49
CA LEU A 20 10.96 -23.60 0.08
C LEU A 20 9.81 -24.22 -0.71
N ASP A 21 9.49 -25.47 -0.47
CA ASP A 21 8.34 -26.16 -1.07
C ASP A 21 7.02 -25.55 -0.65
N SER A 22 6.89 -25.15 0.60
CA SER A 22 5.70 -24.44 1.09
C SER A 22 5.56 -23.07 0.43
N TYR A 23 6.66 -22.39 0.18
CA TYR A 23 6.67 -21.08 -0.48
C TYR A 23 6.34 -21.19 -1.97
N THR A 24 6.95 -22.15 -2.68
CA THR A 24 6.72 -22.37 -4.12
C THR A 24 5.33 -22.91 -4.41
N SER A 25 4.79 -23.81 -3.59
CA SER A 25 3.41 -24.29 -3.76
C SER A 25 2.36 -23.21 -3.46
N GLY A 26 2.64 -22.27 -2.55
CA GLY A 26 1.80 -21.11 -2.32
C GLY A 26 1.80 -20.13 -3.49
N VAL A 27 2.95 -19.89 -4.10
CA VAL A 27 3.11 -18.99 -5.25
C VAL A 27 2.47 -19.57 -6.52
N VAL A 28 2.59 -20.87 -6.74
CA VAL A 28 1.98 -21.53 -7.90
C VAL A 28 0.45 -21.49 -7.85
N LYS A 29 -0.16 -21.55 -6.67
CA LYS A 29 -1.63 -21.40 -6.54
C LYS A 29 -2.13 -20.01 -6.90
N VAL A 30 -1.34 -18.97 -6.73
CA VAL A 30 -1.73 -17.58 -7.07
C VAL A 30 -1.64 -17.32 -8.59
N PHE A 31 -0.79 -18.04 -9.32
CA PHE A 31 -0.61 -17.87 -10.76
C PHE A 31 -1.35 -18.92 -11.62
N GLY A 32 -1.98 -19.92 -11.03
CA GLY A 32 -2.61 -21.06 -11.74
C GLY A 32 -4.10 -20.93 -12.05
N GLU A 33 -4.80 -19.91 -11.58
CA GLU A 33 -6.26 -19.82 -11.74
C GLU A 33 -6.75 -18.74 -12.74
N SER A 34 -5.92 -18.25 -13.60
CA SER A 34 -6.37 -17.36 -14.66
C SER A 34 -5.90 -17.80 -16.05
N ASN A 35 -6.38 -18.95 -16.55
CA ASN A 35 -6.48 -19.22 -17.99
C ASN A 35 -7.20 -20.52 -18.25
N ALA A 36 -8.51 -20.45 -18.24
CA ALA A 36 -9.36 -21.36 -18.99
C ALA A 36 -10.37 -20.50 -19.72
N ALA A 37 -9.93 -19.83 -20.78
CA ALA A 37 -10.83 -19.28 -21.78
C ALA A 37 -10.89 -20.28 -22.92
N GLY A 38 -12.08 -20.78 -23.16
CA GLY A 38 -12.38 -21.73 -24.19
C GLY A 38 -12.08 -21.23 -25.57
N GLU A 39 -11.55 -22.11 -26.35
CA GLU A 39 -11.57 -22.09 -27.79
C GLU A 39 -13.01 -22.31 -28.26
N GLY A 40 -13.34 -21.68 -29.35
CA GLY A 40 -14.49 -22.17 -30.14
C GLY A 40 -15.08 -21.15 -31.09
N GLY A 41 -14.73 -21.29 -32.39
CA GLY A 41 -15.69 -21.31 -33.46
C GLY A 41 -15.90 -20.08 -34.32
N THR A 42 -15.16 -20.03 -35.33
CA THR A 42 -15.37 -19.71 -36.78
C THR A 42 -16.75 -19.26 -37.26
N THR A 43 -16.67 -18.30 -38.19
CA THR A 43 -17.35 -18.13 -39.49
C THR A 43 -18.77 -17.57 -39.55
N GLY A 44 -18.91 -16.59 -40.43
CA GLY A 44 -20.10 -16.42 -41.21
C GLY A 44 -20.55 -14.98 -41.39
N GLY A 45 -20.32 -14.47 -42.59
CA GLY A 45 -20.66 -13.16 -43.07
C GLY A 45 -22.18 -12.93 -43.27
N GLY A 46 -22.51 -11.72 -43.66
CA GLY A 46 -23.83 -11.34 -44.17
C GLY A 46 -24.10 -9.86 -43.97
N GLU A 47 -23.87 -9.11 -45.05
CA GLU A 47 -24.39 -7.76 -45.24
C GLU A 47 -25.93 -7.78 -45.27
N THR A 48 -26.57 -6.77 -44.77
CA THR A 48 -27.55 -5.97 -45.51
C THR A 48 -28.24 -4.96 -44.63
N GLY A 49 -28.32 -3.78 -45.06
CA GLY A 49 -28.94 -2.55 -44.83
C GLY A 49 -30.39 -2.52 -44.32
N GLY A 50 -30.76 -1.39 -43.74
CA GLY A 50 -32.12 -1.05 -43.38
C GLY A 50 -32.20 0.21 -42.58
N SER A 51 -32.48 1.32 -43.24
CA SER A 51 -32.89 2.60 -42.68
C SER A 51 -34.22 2.47 -41.93
N GLY A 52 -34.34 3.19 -40.79
CA GLY A 52 -35.65 3.35 -40.14
C GLY A 52 -35.55 4.38 -39.02
N GLU A 53 -36.14 5.54 -39.27
CA GLU A 53 -36.31 6.65 -38.35
C GLU A 53 -37.30 6.33 -37.22
N GLY A 54 -37.09 7.01 -36.07
CA GLY A 54 -38.20 7.51 -35.29
C GLY A 54 -38.39 6.91 -33.90
N GLY A 55 -38.33 7.75 -32.87
CA GLY A 55 -39.00 7.48 -31.61
C GLY A 55 -38.21 7.88 -30.37
N SER A 56 -38.28 9.16 -30.06
CA SER A 56 -37.92 9.70 -28.73
C SER A 56 -38.91 9.22 -27.66
N THR A 57 -38.42 8.60 -26.59
CA THR A 57 -39.00 8.75 -25.25
C THR A 57 -37.94 8.47 -24.21
N GLY A 58 -37.78 9.45 -23.34
CA GLY A 58 -36.81 9.46 -22.28
C GLY A 58 -37.06 8.41 -21.20
N GLY A 59 -35.99 7.89 -20.72
CA GLY A 59 -35.91 7.06 -19.54
C GLY A 59 -34.51 7.18 -19.00
N SER A 60 -34.28 8.24 -18.26
CA SER A 60 -33.05 8.40 -17.50
C SER A 60 -33.12 7.46 -16.30
N THR A 61 -32.62 6.26 -16.43
CA THR A 61 -32.16 5.48 -15.29
C THR A 61 -30.66 5.70 -15.19
N GLY A 62 -30.31 6.64 -14.33
CA GLY A 62 -28.94 6.83 -13.92
C GLY A 62 -28.42 5.56 -13.25
N GLY A 63 -27.80 4.70 -14.02
CA GLY A 63 -26.91 3.68 -13.52
C GLY A 63 -25.66 4.39 -13.00
N THR A 64 -25.60 4.64 -11.70
CA THR A 64 -24.35 4.91 -11.04
C THR A 64 -23.49 3.68 -11.19
N THR A 65 -22.59 3.71 -12.16
CA THR A 65 -21.46 2.80 -12.20
C THR A 65 -20.61 3.19 -11.01
N GLU A 66 -20.85 2.54 -9.86
CA GLU A 66 -19.88 2.54 -8.77
C GLU A 66 -18.62 1.91 -9.34
N GLY A 67 -17.66 2.77 -9.67
CA GLY A 67 -16.29 2.36 -9.92
C GLY A 67 -15.79 1.77 -8.62
N GLY A 68 -15.95 0.47 -8.46
CA GLY A 68 -15.45 -0.26 -7.31
C GLY A 68 -13.95 -0.09 -7.25
N SER A 69 -13.50 0.90 -6.47
CA SER A 69 -12.10 0.96 -6.02
C SER A 69 -11.91 -0.28 -5.17
N THR A 70 -11.19 -1.27 -5.68
CA THR A 70 -10.85 -2.47 -4.93
C THR A 70 -9.87 -2.08 -3.84
N VAL A 71 -10.42 -1.72 -2.68
CA VAL A 71 -9.62 -1.44 -1.49
C VAL A 71 -8.98 -2.75 -1.04
N THR A 72 -7.66 -2.79 -0.94
CA THR A 72 -6.94 -3.95 -0.42
C THR A 72 -7.25 -4.11 1.07
N PRO A 73 -7.82 -5.25 1.51
CA PRO A 73 -8.13 -5.46 2.93
C PRO A 73 -6.87 -5.43 3.81
N ILE A 74 -6.99 -4.78 4.97
CA ILE A 74 -5.93 -4.74 5.98
C ILE A 74 -6.21 -5.78 7.05
N GLU A 75 -5.64 -6.98 6.92
CA GLU A 75 -5.86 -8.09 7.85
C GLU A 75 -5.04 -7.97 9.15
N GLY A 76 -3.93 -7.23 9.12
CA GLY A 76 -3.03 -7.04 10.25
C GLY A 76 -2.24 -5.75 10.16
N THR A 77 -1.14 -5.66 10.90
CA THR A 77 -0.24 -4.51 10.81
C THR A 77 0.41 -4.45 9.43
N VAL A 78 0.29 -3.31 8.77
CA VAL A 78 0.95 -3.02 7.48
C VAL A 78 1.98 -1.92 7.70
N LEU A 79 3.22 -2.18 7.32
CA LEU A 79 4.28 -1.18 7.25
C LEU A 79 4.56 -0.86 5.78
N VAL A 80 4.37 0.39 5.40
CA VAL A 80 4.71 0.92 4.07
C VAL A 80 5.97 1.76 4.19
N THR A 81 7.00 1.35 3.48
CA THR A 81 8.28 2.07 3.35
C THR A 81 8.51 2.46 1.91
N PHE A 82 9.54 3.25 1.65
CA PHE A 82 9.83 3.78 0.32
C PHE A 82 11.14 3.20 -0.18
N THR A 83 11.09 2.59 -1.37
CA THR A 83 12.27 2.04 -2.06
C THR A 83 12.12 2.30 -3.55
N ASP A 84 13.23 2.52 -4.25
CA ASP A 84 13.22 2.73 -5.71
C ASP A 84 12.20 3.78 -6.19
N SER A 85 12.03 4.87 -5.40
CA SER A 85 11.08 5.95 -5.68
C SER A 85 9.62 5.50 -5.77
N LYS A 86 9.23 4.52 -4.97
CA LYS A 86 7.85 4.04 -4.84
C LYS A 86 7.54 3.53 -3.43
N PRO A 87 6.26 3.52 -3.01
CA PRO A 87 5.86 2.85 -1.79
C PRO A 87 5.93 1.33 -1.92
N SER A 88 6.19 0.64 -0.83
CA SER A 88 6.23 -0.83 -0.77
C SER A 88 4.86 -1.51 -0.83
N SER A 89 3.76 -0.76 -0.83
CA SER A 89 2.39 -1.28 -0.86
C SER A 89 1.48 -0.38 -1.70
N SER A 90 0.52 -1.00 -2.40
CA SER A 90 -0.51 -0.32 -3.20
C SER A 90 -1.57 0.41 -2.36
N ILE A 91 -1.63 0.16 -1.04
CA ILE A 91 -2.48 0.91 -0.10
C ILE A 91 -2.11 2.40 -0.08
N VAL A 92 -0.84 2.70 -0.40
CA VAL A 92 -0.30 4.05 -0.43
C VAL A 92 0.10 4.44 -1.84
N THR A 93 -0.35 5.58 -2.30
CA THR A 93 0.12 6.24 -3.53
C THR A 93 0.81 7.54 -3.17
N VAL A 94 1.90 7.85 -3.86
CA VAL A 94 2.71 9.06 -3.60
C VAL A 94 2.84 9.87 -4.87
N SER A 95 2.42 11.12 -4.80
CA SER A 95 2.78 12.18 -5.74
C SER A 95 3.74 13.13 -5.02
N GLY A 96 5.03 13.06 -5.36
CA GLY A 96 6.07 13.84 -4.69
C GLY A 96 7.48 13.34 -4.98
N ASN A 97 8.46 14.00 -4.38
CA ASN A 97 9.87 13.71 -4.58
C ASN A 97 10.41 12.78 -3.51
N TYR A 98 11.18 11.77 -3.94
CA TYR A 98 11.93 10.88 -3.06
C TYR A 98 13.35 11.39 -2.85
N ALA A 99 13.97 10.99 -1.74
CA ALA A 99 15.36 11.28 -1.42
C ALA A 99 15.97 10.20 -0.53
N THR A 100 17.31 10.05 -0.62
CA THR A 100 18.09 9.09 0.18
C THR A 100 19.11 9.78 1.09
N ASN A 101 19.20 11.12 1.05
CA ASN A 101 20.18 11.94 1.74
C ASN A 101 19.56 12.88 2.80
N LYS A 102 18.42 12.47 3.38
CA LYS A 102 17.67 13.28 4.36
C LYS A 102 17.67 12.69 5.78
N GLY A 103 18.72 11.96 6.13
CA GLY A 103 18.83 11.26 7.39
C GLY A 103 18.26 9.84 7.29
N THR A 104 17.83 9.32 8.43
CA THR A 104 17.23 7.97 8.53
C THR A 104 16.06 7.99 9.49
N ALA A 105 15.21 6.96 9.42
CA ALA A 105 14.25 6.62 10.45
C ALA A 105 14.42 5.16 10.85
N THR A 106 14.29 4.87 12.13
CA THR A 106 14.26 3.49 12.63
C THR A 106 12.81 3.10 12.88
N ILE A 107 12.34 2.05 12.21
CA ILE A 107 10.99 1.54 12.33
C ILE A 107 11.08 0.06 12.68
N ASP A 108 10.50 -0.33 13.81
CA ASP A 108 10.51 -1.70 14.32
C ASP A 108 11.95 -2.31 14.34
N GLY A 109 12.96 -1.51 14.74
CA GLY A 109 14.35 -1.92 14.80
C GLY A 109 15.13 -1.89 13.49
N THR A 110 14.48 -1.62 12.36
CA THR A 110 15.11 -1.52 11.04
C THR A 110 15.32 -0.06 10.65
N SER A 111 16.51 0.28 10.14
CA SER A 111 16.83 1.62 9.67
C SER A 111 16.51 1.77 8.18
N TYR A 112 15.81 2.85 7.85
CA TYR A 112 15.43 3.22 6.48
C TYR A 112 16.08 4.54 6.09
N SER A 113 16.59 4.63 4.86
CA SER A 113 17.29 5.80 4.31
C SER A 113 16.57 6.49 3.17
N THR A 114 15.55 5.86 2.60
CA THR A 114 14.73 6.46 1.54
C THR A 114 13.48 7.10 2.14
N CYS A 115 13.19 8.33 1.76
CA CYS A 115 12.05 9.10 2.24
C CYS A 115 11.28 9.77 1.11
N VAL A 116 10.07 10.21 1.41
CA VAL A 116 9.32 11.20 0.64
C VAL A 116 9.53 12.58 1.26
N LYS A 117 9.95 13.54 0.46
CA LYS A 117 10.08 14.94 0.89
C LYS A 117 8.70 15.57 1.03
N MET A 118 8.36 16.05 2.21
CA MET A 118 7.10 16.74 2.46
C MET A 118 7.19 18.19 1.95
N GLU A 119 6.96 18.35 0.65
CA GLU A 119 6.95 19.63 -0.09
C GLU A 119 5.51 20.09 -0.35
N SER A 120 5.33 21.33 -0.80
CA SER A 120 3.97 21.89 -1.03
C SER A 120 3.19 21.14 -2.12
N ALA A 121 3.89 20.51 -3.07
CA ALA A 121 3.31 19.70 -4.12
C ALA A 121 3.15 18.22 -3.74
N THR A 122 3.67 17.81 -2.57
CA THR A 122 3.58 16.41 -2.13
C THR A 122 2.17 16.08 -1.66
N ASN A 123 1.63 15.01 -2.23
CA ASN A 123 0.36 14.42 -1.84
C ASN A 123 0.52 12.91 -1.73
N ILE A 124 0.19 12.37 -0.58
CA ILE A 124 0.23 10.93 -0.31
C ILE A 124 -1.21 10.50 -0.01
N SER A 125 -1.73 9.56 -0.78
CA SER A 125 -3.03 8.95 -0.54
C SER A 125 -2.86 7.61 0.17
N VAL A 126 -3.67 7.40 1.20
CA VAL A 126 -3.77 6.14 1.95
C VAL A 126 -5.22 5.68 1.90
N THR A 127 -5.48 4.48 1.42
CA THR A 127 -6.84 3.94 1.36
C THR A 127 -6.95 2.72 2.28
N VAL A 128 -7.89 2.77 3.22
CA VAL A 128 -8.09 1.74 4.25
C VAL A 128 -9.53 1.22 4.23
N ASP A 129 -9.72 -0.09 4.41
CA ASP A 129 -11.02 -0.77 4.38
C ASP A 129 -11.73 -0.74 5.74
N LYS A 130 -11.03 -0.43 6.80
CA LYS A 130 -11.51 -0.39 8.19
C LYS A 130 -10.80 0.69 8.99
N LYS A 131 -11.27 0.93 10.21
CA LYS A 131 -10.63 1.86 11.15
C LYS A 131 -9.22 1.38 11.50
N VAL A 132 -8.24 2.28 11.39
CA VAL A 132 -6.83 2.00 11.68
C VAL A 132 -6.20 3.09 12.53
N THR A 133 -5.19 2.72 13.30
CA THR A 133 -4.21 3.66 13.84
C THR A 133 -3.07 3.77 12.84
N MET A 134 -2.86 4.97 12.31
CA MET A 134 -1.77 5.29 11.39
C MET A 134 -0.64 5.99 12.14
N THR A 135 0.59 5.49 12.01
CA THR A 135 1.80 6.15 12.52
C THR A 135 2.70 6.53 11.35
N LEU A 136 3.02 7.81 11.27
CA LEU A 136 3.98 8.38 10.32
C LEU A 136 5.35 8.47 10.97
N TYR A 137 6.41 8.03 10.28
CA TYR A 137 7.79 8.04 10.76
C TYR A 137 8.59 9.06 9.97
N PHE A 138 9.18 10.02 10.68
CA PHE A 138 9.93 11.12 10.09
C PHE A 138 11.44 10.95 10.31
N SER A 139 12.23 11.77 9.63
CA SER A 139 13.69 11.75 9.77
C SER A 139 14.14 12.06 11.19
N SER A 140 15.14 11.31 11.65
CA SER A 140 15.87 11.64 12.90
C SER A 140 16.52 13.03 12.87
N ALA A 141 16.82 13.55 11.67
CA ALA A 141 17.42 14.85 11.47
C ALA A 141 16.41 16.01 11.42
N ASP A 142 15.10 15.71 11.29
CA ASP A 142 14.07 16.75 11.18
C ASP A 142 13.76 17.39 12.54
N SER A 143 13.62 18.71 12.55
CA SER A 143 13.16 19.45 13.73
C SER A 143 11.63 19.40 13.89
N LYS A 144 10.90 19.11 12.80
CA LYS A 144 9.45 18.99 12.75
C LYS A 144 9.04 17.59 12.31
N THR A 145 8.01 17.06 12.95
CA THR A 145 7.52 15.68 12.75
C THR A 145 6.00 15.70 12.64
N ASN A 146 5.48 16.35 11.61
CA ASN A 146 4.04 16.54 11.43
C ASN A 146 3.63 16.62 9.96
N ALA A 147 2.36 16.32 9.72
CA ALA A 147 1.72 16.43 8.42
C ALA A 147 0.25 16.82 8.60
N LYS A 148 -0.38 17.33 7.56
CA LYS A 148 -1.84 17.49 7.51
C LYS A 148 -2.46 16.17 7.07
N ILE A 149 -3.59 15.83 7.68
CA ILE A 149 -4.43 14.71 7.30
C ILE A 149 -5.75 15.28 6.78
N ASP A 150 -6.10 14.97 5.54
CA ASP A 150 -7.31 15.48 4.87
C ASP A 150 -7.40 17.02 4.91
N GLY A 151 -6.25 17.67 4.72
CA GLY A 151 -6.11 19.11 4.78
C GLY A 151 -6.13 19.72 6.20
N LYS A 152 -6.42 18.92 7.23
CA LYS A 152 -6.52 19.36 8.63
C LYS A 152 -5.16 19.27 9.33
N LYS A 153 -4.90 20.20 10.24
CA LYS A 153 -3.69 20.19 11.07
C LYS A 153 -3.72 19.05 12.11
N PRO A 154 -2.58 18.61 12.63
CA PRO A 154 -2.50 17.53 13.62
C PRO A 154 -3.48 17.68 14.80
N ALA A 155 -3.59 18.88 15.36
CA ALA A 155 -4.49 19.14 16.49
C ALA A 155 -5.98 18.97 16.14
N GLU A 156 -6.37 19.23 14.90
CA GLU A 156 -7.76 19.12 14.43
C GLU A 156 -8.22 17.68 14.20
N VAL A 157 -7.24 16.75 14.07
CA VAL A 157 -7.47 15.31 13.92
C VAL A 157 -7.03 14.52 15.16
N ASN A 158 -6.82 15.20 16.28
CA ASN A 158 -6.34 14.59 17.53
C ASN A 158 -5.08 13.73 17.36
N ALA A 159 -4.18 14.15 16.48
CA ALA A 159 -2.94 13.43 16.26
C ALA A 159 -1.97 13.63 17.43
N VAL A 160 -1.30 12.55 17.82
CA VAL A 160 -0.23 12.55 18.83
C VAL A 160 1.11 12.68 18.13
N ILE A 161 1.89 13.70 18.50
CA ILE A 161 3.24 13.92 17.98
C ILE A 161 4.25 13.54 19.06
N ASP A 162 5.14 12.61 18.75
CA ASP A 162 6.30 12.28 19.55
C ASP A 162 7.56 12.85 18.88
N SER A 163 8.08 13.94 19.42
CA SER A 163 9.28 14.61 18.91
C SER A 163 10.56 13.81 19.17
N THR A 164 10.57 12.91 20.15
CA THR A 164 11.70 12.04 20.47
C THR A 164 11.74 10.84 19.52
N ALA A 165 10.63 10.13 19.38
CA ALA A 165 10.50 9.01 18.46
C ALA A 165 10.40 9.46 17.00
N LYS A 166 10.23 10.77 16.74
CA LYS A 166 10.04 11.33 15.40
C LYS A 166 8.82 10.75 14.69
N THR A 167 7.72 10.64 15.41
CA THR A 167 6.47 10.07 14.88
C THR A 167 5.29 11.01 15.06
N MET A 168 4.28 10.80 14.21
CA MET A 168 2.93 11.34 14.37
C MET A 168 1.94 10.22 14.22
N THR A 169 1.07 10.05 15.21
CA THR A 169 0.06 8.98 15.22
C THR A 169 -1.34 9.57 15.19
N VAL A 170 -2.22 9.01 14.35
CA VAL A 170 -3.61 9.42 14.21
C VAL A 170 -4.49 8.22 13.93
N THR A 171 -5.76 8.26 14.36
CA THR A 171 -6.76 7.26 14.01
C THR A 171 -7.50 7.71 12.75
N LEU A 172 -7.64 6.79 11.78
CA LEU A 172 -8.39 7.00 10.54
C LEU A 172 -9.57 6.04 10.52
N ASP A 173 -10.72 6.51 10.06
CA ASP A 173 -11.85 5.64 9.73
C ASP A 173 -11.63 4.96 8.38
N ALA A 174 -12.49 4.01 7.98
CA ALA A 174 -12.43 3.42 6.65
C ALA A 174 -12.63 4.48 5.56
N GLY A 175 -11.86 4.41 4.49
CA GLY A 175 -11.90 5.35 3.38
C GLY A 175 -10.55 5.73 2.81
N SER A 176 -10.54 6.73 1.95
CA SER A 176 -9.32 7.33 1.39
C SER A 176 -8.97 8.60 2.15
N HIS A 177 -7.72 8.67 2.57
CA HIS A 177 -7.17 9.79 3.32
C HIS A 177 -5.97 10.38 2.58
N THR A 178 -5.75 11.67 2.77
CA THR A 178 -4.60 12.39 2.19
C THR A 178 -3.63 12.84 3.27
N ILE A 179 -2.34 12.68 3.01
CA ILE A 179 -1.26 13.20 3.85
C ILE A 179 -0.53 14.26 3.03
N THR A 180 -0.51 15.48 3.53
CA THR A 180 0.11 16.62 2.87
C THR A 180 1.00 17.40 3.83
N LYS A 181 1.83 18.27 3.30
CA LYS A 181 2.75 19.09 4.08
C LYS A 181 2.03 19.94 5.13
N GLN A 182 2.47 19.85 6.38
CA GLN A 182 2.25 20.87 7.42
C GLN A 182 3.51 21.74 7.55
N ASP A 183 4.64 21.13 7.89
CA ASP A 183 5.96 21.73 7.95
C ASP A 183 6.92 21.01 7.00
N THR A 184 8.11 21.57 6.79
CA THR A 184 9.15 20.89 6.01
C THR A 184 9.75 19.77 6.84
N CYS A 185 9.54 18.54 6.40
CA CYS A 185 10.06 17.32 7.01
C CYS A 185 10.18 16.22 5.95
N ASN A 186 10.69 15.07 6.34
CA ASN A 186 10.92 13.94 5.43
C ASN A 186 10.28 12.69 6.03
N LEU A 187 9.35 12.07 5.28
CA LEU A 187 8.58 10.89 5.69
C LEU A 187 9.28 9.62 5.21
N PHE A 188 9.59 8.70 6.12
CA PHE A 188 10.30 7.44 5.83
C PHE A 188 9.40 6.22 5.81
N GLY A 189 8.27 6.27 6.50
CA GLY A 189 7.35 5.15 6.52
C GLY A 189 5.99 5.50 7.12
N ILE A 190 5.03 4.64 6.81
CA ILE A 190 3.65 4.70 7.29
C ILE A 190 3.30 3.33 7.84
N LYS A 191 2.95 3.25 9.11
CA LYS A 191 2.50 2.02 9.76
C LYS A 191 1.00 2.11 10.02
N LEU A 192 0.26 1.11 9.57
CA LEU A 192 -1.19 0.99 9.75
C LEU A 192 -1.47 -0.20 10.64
N VAL A 193 -2.22 0.00 11.70
CA VAL A 193 -2.64 -1.05 12.63
C VAL A 193 -4.15 -1.01 12.73
N PRO A 194 -4.87 -2.10 12.37
CA PRO A 194 -6.31 -2.16 12.56
C PRO A 194 -6.71 -1.93 14.01
N VAL A 195 -7.71 -1.09 14.22
CA VAL A 195 -8.32 -0.91 15.55
C VAL A 195 -9.23 -2.10 15.79
N LYS A 196 -9.00 -2.82 16.87
CA LYS A 196 -9.90 -3.89 17.30
C LYS A 196 -11.19 -3.26 17.86
N GLU A 197 -12.30 -3.67 17.32
CA GLU A 197 -13.63 -3.36 17.85
C GLU A 197 -13.93 -4.22 19.07
#